data_c3b44123c97debdde91cc0f87440693a
#
_entry.id   c3b44123c97debdde91cc0f87440693a
#
_cell.length_a   1.000
_cell.length_b   1.000
_cell.length_c   1.000
_cell.angle_alpha   90.00
_cell.angle_beta   90.00
_cell.angle_gamma   90.00
#
_symmetry.space_group_name_H-M   'P 1'
#
loop_
_entity.id
_entity.type
_entity.pdbx_description
1 polymer ?
#
loop_
_entity_poly.entity_id
_entity_poly.type
_entity_poly.pdbx_seq_one_letter_code
_entity_poly.pdbx_strand_id
1 'polypeptide(L)'
;MLYGSKQAAALWFNLLNSFLLKLGFQASPMDACFYRRACVVDGIPNAARSDAIIILHVDDMRVAAPPEILQVIHDQLFAEFQITTSDTGRFLGMDVDYDINAGVLKMHMTTYIDSTVQRFTSFDLSRGITYRELVGSLLWIVLCVLGTELLRVKDLAKRCNSYTIEDYNDALKVLDRIVSLKHYGIIFRRGGANKEFIPSKTRLGGGLENTDEYIYSIGDQGHANELEENNLYKLTEIDDATLDIVKVLADTNTRFTKVAYSDASFAVGETKQSITGFIVMINGVPILWGSLKQTIVVDSTCSAEYVAASVCCKQIMQTENMVQFLDFTCPQPYRMYTDSQACLKIATNASKLGMVRHLEIRYHLVRCIVLSGNVTLEYCITEDMLADLFTKIVTSAQDKRLTIRFYNDCVMD
;
A
#
# COMPACT_ATOMS: atom_id res chain seq x y z
N MET A 1 32.06 -7.14 -19.08
CA MET A 1 30.73 -7.17 -19.73
C MET A 1 30.33 -5.73 -20.08
N LEU A 2 29.82 -5.46 -21.27
CA LEU A 2 29.46 -4.09 -21.64
C LEU A 2 28.20 -3.65 -20.91
N TYR A 3 28.33 -2.56 -20.14
CA TYR A 3 27.22 -1.85 -19.48
C TYR A 3 26.16 -1.52 -20.54
N GLY A 4 24.88 -1.81 -20.23
CA GLY A 4 23.76 -1.55 -21.15
C GLY A 4 23.36 -2.71 -22.08
N SER A 5 24.04 -3.86 -22.06
CA SER A 5 23.56 -5.04 -22.79
C SER A 5 22.33 -5.66 -22.11
N LYS A 6 21.39 -6.23 -22.88
CA LYS A 6 20.17 -6.88 -22.36
C LYS A 6 20.47 -8.01 -21.35
N GLN A 7 21.64 -8.62 -21.45
CA GLN A 7 22.06 -9.73 -20.56
C GLN A 7 22.72 -9.23 -19.28
N ALA A 8 23.24 -8.00 -19.23
CA ALA A 8 24.00 -7.47 -18.10
C ALA A 8 23.13 -7.42 -16.83
N ALA A 9 21.91 -6.95 -16.92
CA ALA A 9 20.99 -6.84 -15.78
C ALA A 9 20.64 -8.23 -15.20
N ALA A 10 20.39 -9.23 -16.05
CA ALA A 10 20.08 -10.60 -15.60
C ALA A 10 21.29 -11.26 -14.94
N LEU A 11 22.48 -11.06 -15.50
CA LEU A 11 23.71 -11.62 -14.94
C LEU A 11 24.08 -10.97 -13.61
N TRP A 12 23.92 -9.66 -13.51
CA TRP A 12 24.10 -8.92 -12.27
C TRP A 12 23.12 -9.40 -11.18
N PHE A 13 21.84 -9.49 -11.52
CA PHE A 13 20.84 -10.02 -10.61
C PHE A 13 21.19 -11.43 -10.12
N ASN A 14 21.56 -12.35 -11.02
CA ASN A 14 21.90 -13.73 -10.67
C ASN A 14 23.12 -13.79 -9.75
N LEU A 15 24.14 -12.96 -9.99
CA LEU A 15 25.33 -12.87 -9.17
C LEU A 15 24.99 -12.39 -7.76
N LEU A 16 24.29 -11.27 -7.66
CA LEU A 16 23.89 -10.67 -6.39
C LEU A 16 22.92 -11.58 -5.61
N ASN A 17 21.92 -12.17 -6.28
CA ASN A 17 21.01 -13.14 -5.69
C ASN A 17 21.76 -14.34 -5.10
N SER A 18 22.69 -14.92 -5.86
CA SER A 18 23.50 -16.06 -5.39
C SER A 18 24.34 -15.69 -4.16
N PHE A 19 24.84 -14.46 -4.10
CA PHE A 19 25.60 -13.96 -2.97
C PHE A 19 24.70 -13.76 -1.74
N LEU A 20 23.54 -13.12 -1.89
CA LEU A 20 22.60 -12.91 -0.79
C LEU A 20 22.08 -14.23 -0.21
N LEU A 21 21.81 -15.23 -1.06
CA LEU A 21 21.44 -16.58 -0.60
C LEU A 21 22.55 -17.24 0.21
N LYS A 22 23.82 -17.08 -0.18
CA LYS A 22 24.99 -17.57 0.61
C LYS A 22 25.11 -16.86 1.96
N LEU A 23 24.70 -15.60 2.07
CA LEU A 23 24.65 -14.85 3.33
C LEU A 23 23.45 -15.23 4.22
N GLY A 24 22.63 -16.21 3.80
CA GLY A 24 21.50 -16.71 4.54
C GLY A 24 20.21 -15.91 4.34
N PHE A 25 20.17 -14.99 3.36
CA PHE A 25 18.91 -14.35 2.98
C PHE A 25 18.01 -15.32 2.23
N GLN A 26 16.72 -15.13 2.39
CA GLN A 26 15.67 -15.82 1.64
C GLN A 26 14.97 -14.82 0.73
N ALA A 27 14.84 -15.14 -0.55
CA ALA A 27 14.07 -14.33 -1.48
C ALA A 27 12.57 -14.56 -1.26
N SER A 28 11.78 -13.50 -1.39
CA SER A 28 10.33 -13.60 -1.32
C SER A 28 9.79 -14.38 -2.53
N PRO A 29 8.85 -15.31 -2.32
CA PRO A 29 8.19 -15.99 -3.44
C PRO A 29 7.30 -15.05 -4.26
N MET A 30 6.97 -13.86 -3.73
CA MET A 30 6.13 -12.86 -4.39
C MET A 30 6.94 -11.86 -5.22
N ASP A 31 8.17 -11.58 -4.80
CA ASP A 31 9.07 -10.64 -5.48
C ASP A 31 10.53 -11.10 -5.29
N ALA A 32 11.16 -11.50 -6.38
CA ALA A 32 12.54 -11.98 -6.37
C ALA A 32 13.58 -10.92 -5.97
N CYS A 33 13.19 -9.65 -5.93
CA CYS A 33 14.03 -8.53 -5.49
C CYS A 33 13.84 -8.17 -4.02
N PHE A 34 13.04 -8.94 -3.28
CA PHE A 34 12.75 -8.72 -1.88
C PHE A 34 13.28 -9.87 -1.04
N TYR A 35 14.20 -9.57 -0.09
CA TYR A 35 14.92 -10.56 0.71
C TYR A 35 14.72 -10.31 2.19
N ARG A 36 14.70 -11.41 2.95
CA ARG A 36 14.67 -11.38 4.41
C ARG A 36 15.70 -12.38 4.96
N ARG A 37 16.35 -12.01 6.06
CA ARG A 37 17.16 -12.90 6.86
C ARG A 37 16.79 -12.72 8.33
N ALA A 38 16.37 -13.79 9.00
CA ALA A 38 16.18 -13.78 10.44
C ALA A 38 17.54 -13.56 11.12
N CYS A 39 17.64 -12.57 11.99
CA CYS A 39 18.84 -12.28 12.74
C CYS A 39 18.72 -12.90 14.12
N VAL A 40 19.72 -13.69 14.49
CA VAL A 40 19.87 -14.24 15.84
C VAL A 40 20.88 -13.36 16.55
N VAL A 41 20.47 -12.65 17.60
CA VAL A 41 21.39 -11.95 18.49
C VAL A 41 21.65 -12.89 19.65
N ASP A 42 22.94 -13.30 19.80
CA ASP A 42 23.47 -14.07 20.92
C ASP A 42 22.70 -15.34 21.34
N GLY A 43 22.25 -16.11 20.35
CA GLY A 43 21.62 -17.43 20.59
C GLY A 43 20.20 -17.38 21.18
N ILE A 44 19.63 -16.21 21.37
CA ILE A 44 18.23 -16.05 21.76
C ILE A 44 17.40 -15.95 20.47
N PRO A 45 16.51 -16.94 20.18
CA PRO A 45 15.55 -16.79 19.10
C PRO A 45 14.69 -15.57 19.43
N ASN A 46 14.72 -14.64 18.59
CA ASN A 46 14.42 -13.26 18.75
C ASN A 46 13.00 -12.94 19.25
N ALA A 47 12.86 -12.55 20.48
CA ALA A 47 11.64 -11.91 20.97
C ALA A 47 11.47 -10.46 20.44
N ALA A 48 12.55 -9.78 20.05
CA ALA A 48 12.52 -8.46 19.42
C ALA A 48 13.00 -8.62 17.97
N ARG A 49 12.09 -8.64 17.01
CA ARG A 49 12.32 -8.79 15.57
C ARG A 49 13.47 -7.95 15.06
N SER A 50 14.63 -8.57 14.91
CA SER A 50 15.84 -7.97 14.35
C SER A 50 16.17 -8.57 12.99
N ASP A 51 15.15 -8.73 12.15
CA ASP A 51 15.34 -9.23 10.80
C ASP A 51 16.11 -8.22 9.95
N ALA A 52 16.99 -8.72 9.11
CA ALA A 52 17.55 -7.94 8.03
C ALA A 52 16.67 -8.10 6.78
N ILE A 53 16.30 -6.97 6.20
CA ILE A 53 15.44 -6.88 5.00
C ILE A 53 16.24 -6.17 3.92
N ILE A 54 16.22 -6.70 2.71
CA ILE A 54 16.85 -6.08 1.53
C ILE A 54 15.80 -5.95 0.43
N ILE A 55 15.74 -4.77 -0.17
CA ILE A 55 14.96 -4.48 -1.38
C ILE A 55 15.94 -4.05 -2.47
N LEU A 56 15.83 -4.71 -3.63
CA LEU A 56 16.68 -4.45 -4.80
C LEU A 56 15.86 -3.81 -5.92
N HIS A 57 16.48 -2.88 -6.62
CA HIS A 57 15.98 -2.42 -7.91
C HIS A 57 17.18 -2.21 -8.85
N VAL A 58 17.42 -3.17 -9.73
CA VAL A 58 18.58 -3.22 -10.64
C VAL A 58 19.90 -3.17 -9.84
N ASP A 59 20.51 -1.99 -9.70
CA ASP A 59 21.74 -1.68 -8.97
C ASP A 59 21.49 -0.93 -7.64
N ASP A 60 20.31 -0.36 -7.47
CA ASP A 60 19.93 0.28 -6.20
C ASP A 60 19.50 -0.76 -5.15
N MET A 61 19.98 -0.58 -3.92
CA MET A 61 19.65 -1.44 -2.79
C MET A 61 19.25 -0.62 -1.56
N ARG A 62 18.20 -1.06 -0.88
CA ARG A 62 17.86 -0.61 0.47
C ARG A 62 17.98 -1.76 1.45
N VAL A 63 18.65 -1.51 2.56
CA VAL A 63 18.82 -2.47 3.65
C VAL A 63 18.23 -1.89 4.92
N ALA A 64 17.37 -2.65 5.57
CA ALA A 64 16.85 -2.36 6.90
C ALA A 64 17.27 -3.50 7.84
N ALA A 65 18.04 -3.18 8.87
CA ALA A 65 18.53 -4.12 9.88
C ALA A 65 18.92 -3.37 11.16
N PRO A 66 19.09 -4.06 12.30
CA PRO A 66 19.76 -3.49 13.46
C PRO A 66 21.14 -2.95 13.09
N PRO A 67 21.65 -1.89 13.77
CA PRO A 67 22.90 -1.23 13.40
C PRO A 67 24.10 -2.18 13.29
N GLU A 68 24.25 -3.11 14.22
CA GLU A 68 25.35 -4.07 14.22
C GLU A 68 25.26 -5.04 13.02
N ILE A 69 24.04 -5.48 12.69
CA ILE A 69 23.77 -6.36 11.55
C ILE A 69 23.96 -5.62 10.23
N LEU A 70 23.53 -4.35 10.20
CA LEU A 70 23.67 -3.48 9.02
C LEU A 70 25.16 -3.31 8.66
N GLN A 71 26.04 -3.08 9.66
CA GLN A 71 27.47 -2.95 9.46
C GLN A 71 28.07 -4.26 8.90
N VAL A 72 27.70 -5.41 9.46
CA VAL A 72 28.17 -6.72 8.95
C VAL A 72 27.74 -6.95 7.50
N ILE A 73 26.50 -6.64 7.15
CA ILE A 73 26.01 -6.78 5.77
C ILE A 73 26.77 -5.83 4.85
N HIS A 74 26.98 -4.59 5.26
CA HIS A 74 27.74 -3.60 4.51
C HIS A 74 29.15 -4.11 4.22
N ASP A 75 29.89 -4.58 5.22
CA ASP A 75 31.26 -5.05 5.08
C ASP A 75 31.35 -6.29 4.17
N GLN A 76 30.39 -7.20 4.27
CA GLN A 76 30.30 -8.38 3.40
C GLN A 76 30.04 -8.00 1.94
N LEU A 77 29.13 -7.05 1.69
CA LEU A 77 28.84 -6.55 0.35
C LEU A 77 30.02 -5.77 -0.23
N PHE A 78 30.67 -4.94 0.58
CA PHE A 78 31.83 -4.14 0.17
C PHE A 78 33.05 -5.01 -0.16
N ALA A 79 33.23 -6.14 0.53
CA ALA A 79 34.29 -7.07 0.23
C ALA A 79 34.13 -7.81 -1.11
N GLU A 80 32.89 -8.04 -1.54
CA GLU A 80 32.62 -8.79 -2.77
C GLU A 80 32.35 -7.84 -3.98
N PHE A 81 31.74 -6.69 -3.74
CA PHE A 81 31.31 -5.76 -4.79
C PHE A 81 31.91 -4.37 -4.57
N GLN A 82 32.14 -3.65 -5.67
CA GLN A 82 32.41 -2.21 -5.60
C GLN A 82 31.09 -1.48 -5.42
N ILE A 83 30.68 -1.30 -4.16
CA ILE A 83 29.47 -0.56 -3.80
C ILE A 83 29.81 0.85 -3.33
N THR A 84 28.89 1.79 -3.56
CA THR A 84 28.90 3.12 -2.96
C THR A 84 27.70 3.24 -2.03
N THR A 85 27.94 3.70 -0.81
CA THR A 85 26.85 4.03 0.10
C THR A 85 26.43 5.47 -0.11
N SER A 86 25.13 5.72 -0.08
CA SER A 86 24.54 7.06 -0.18
C SER A 86 23.76 7.37 1.08
N ASP A 87 24.13 8.45 1.74
CA ASP A 87 23.40 8.99 2.89
C ASP A 87 22.19 9.83 2.47
N THR A 88 21.92 9.92 1.14
CA THR A 88 20.89 10.82 0.60
C THR A 88 19.50 10.36 0.89
N GLY A 89 19.11 9.60 1.80
CA GLY A 89 17.70 9.27 2.10
C GLY A 89 16.80 9.03 0.87
N ARG A 90 17.37 8.84 -0.33
CA ARG A 90 16.60 8.73 -1.58
C ARG A 90 16.63 7.32 -2.14
N PHE A 91 15.47 6.82 -2.58
CA PHE A 91 15.35 5.52 -3.24
C PHE A 91 14.31 5.59 -4.36
N LEU A 92 14.67 5.22 -5.57
CA LEU A 92 13.79 5.23 -6.75
C LEU A 92 13.12 6.59 -7.02
N GLY A 93 13.82 7.68 -6.75
CA GLY A 93 13.29 9.04 -6.89
C GLY A 93 12.39 9.49 -5.73
N MET A 94 12.09 8.63 -4.77
CA MET A 94 11.41 8.99 -3.53
C MET A 94 12.44 9.48 -2.51
N ASP A 95 12.15 10.61 -1.87
CA ASP A 95 12.87 11.09 -0.70
C ASP A 95 12.34 10.32 0.53
N VAL A 96 13.23 9.87 1.40
CA VAL A 96 12.90 9.09 2.61
C VAL A 96 13.50 9.79 3.81
N ASP A 97 12.68 10.45 4.59
CA ASP A 97 13.05 11.08 5.84
C ASP A 97 12.76 10.12 7.00
N TYR A 98 13.76 9.82 7.81
CA TYR A 98 13.61 8.93 8.94
C TYR A 98 14.11 9.59 10.23
N ASP A 99 13.19 9.95 11.11
CA ASP A 99 13.49 10.33 12.49
C ASP A 99 13.44 9.07 13.37
N ILE A 100 14.63 8.55 13.69
CA ILE A 100 14.77 7.34 14.48
C ILE A 100 14.29 7.55 15.94
N ASN A 101 14.43 8.76 16.48
CA ASN A 101 14.04 9.08 17.84
C ASN A 101 12.53 9.19 17.96
N ALA A 102 11.90 9.91 17.04
CA ALA A 102 10.44 10.00 16.95
C ALA A 102 9.80 8.71 16.44
N GLY A 103 10.58 7.80 15.84
CA GLY A 103 10.06 6.59 15.19
C GLY A 103 9.15 6.90 14.01
N VAL A 104 9.46 7.95 13.24
CA VAL A 104 8.67 8.40 12.09
C VAL A 104 9.49 8.28 10.82
N LEU A 105 8.97 7.55 9.85
CA LEU A 105 9.50 7.48 8.49
C LEU A 105 8.50 8.11 7.54
N LYS A 106 8.95 9.09 6.76
CA LYS A 106 8.17 9.77 5.73
C LYS A 106 8.76 9.49 4.36
N MET A 107 7.92 9.03 3.44
CA MET A 107 8.26 8.88 2.02
C MET A 107 7.54 9.97 1.23
N HIS A 108 8.29 10.79 0.48
CA HIS A 108 7.72 11.86 -0.34
C HIS A 108 8.51 12.01 -1.65
N MET A 109 8.07 12.89 -2.54
CA MET A 109 8.70 13.10 -3.85
C MET A 109 9.02 14.57 -4.14
N THR A 110 9.26 15.37 -3.11
CA THR A 110 9.49 16.81 -3.24
C THR A 110 10.60 17.11 -4.25
N THR A 111 11.75 16.46 -4.13
CA THR A 111 12.90 16.68 -5.02
C THR A 111 12.59 16.26 -6.46
N TYR A 112 11.88 15.14 -6.65
CA TYR A 112 11.50 14.69 -7.99
C TYR A 112 10.47 15.63 -8.63
N ILE A 113 9.50 16.12 -7.85
CA ILE A 113 8.49 17.10 -8.31
C ILE A 113 9.17 18.40 -8.71
N ASP A 114 10.08 18.93 -7.89
CA ASP A 114 10.80 20.17 -8.20
C ASP A 114 11.66 20.03 -9.47
N SER A 115 12.33 18.90 -9.68
CA SER A 115 13.06 18.60 -10.90
C SER A 115 12.14 18.47 -12.13
N THR A 116 10.94 17.91 -11.94
CA THR A 116 9.92 17.81 -12.99
C THR A 116 9.42 19.20 -13.38
N VAL A 117 9.16 20.09 -12.42
CA VAL A 117 8.79 21.48 -12.67
C VAL A 117 9.89 22.17 -13.48
N GLN A 118 11.16 22.09 -13.06
CA GLN A 118 12.27 22.70 -13.81
C GLN A 118 12.35 22.19 -15.25
N ARG A 119 12.09 20.90 -15.46
CA ARG A 119 12.17 20.29 -16.79
C ARG A 119 11.06 20.75 -17.72
N PHE A 120 9.84 20.96 -17.22
CA PHE A 120 8.65 21.18 -18.05
C PHE A 120 8.11 22.61 -18.02
N THR A 121 8.53 23.46 -17.10
CA THR A 121 8.15 24.89 -17.07
C THR A 121 9.15 25.80 -17.80
N SER A 122 10.41 25.40 -17.96
CA SER A 122 11.38 26.08 -18.82
C SER A 122 11.17 25.64 -20.27
N PHE A 123 10.06 26.07 -20.87
CA PHE A 123 9.60 25.61 -22.16
C PHE A 123 10.50 26.13 -23.28
N ASP A 124 11.45 25.33 -23.69
CA ASP A 124 12.16 25.48 -24.94
C ASP A 124 11.65 24.45 -25.94
N LEU A 125 10.77 24.87 -26.84
CA LEU A 125 10.23 24.04 -27.92
C LEU A 125 11.32 23.35 -28.76
N SER A 126 12.55 23.92 -28.76
CA SER A 126 13.69 23.35 -29.48
C SER A 126 14.21 22.03 -28.87
N ARG A 127 13.91 21.74 -27.62
CA ARG A 127 14.38 20.54 -26.93
C ARG A 127 13.57 19.29 -27.21
N GLY A 128 12.46 19.39 -27.97
CA GLY A 128 11.61 18.22 -28.30
C GLY A 128 11.00 17.49 -27.10
N ILE A 129 10.82 18.19 -25.96
CA ILE A 129 10.18 17.61 -24.77
C ILE A 129 8.76 17.25 -25.12
N THR A 130 8.42 15.99 -24.96
CA THR A 130 7.15 15.45 -25.42
C THR A 130 6.12 15.37 -24.27
N TYR A 131 4.84 15.47 -24.65
CA TYR A 131 3.71 15.20 -23.75
C TYR A 131 3.86 13.89 -22.99
N ARG A 132 4.37 12.83 -23.66
CA ARG A 132 4.58 11.52 -23.03
C ARG A 132 5.58 11.53 -21.89
N GLU A 133 6.62 12.36 -21.99
CA GLU A 133 7.63 12.49 -20.92
C GLU A 133 7.03 13.16 -19.69
N LEU A 134 6.23 14.22 -19.87
CA LEU A 134 5.50 14.87 -18.79
C LEU A 134 4.55 13.86 -18.12
N VAL A 135 3.67 13.22 -18.89
CA VAL A 135 2.71 12.25 -18.37
C VAL A 135 3.42 11.08 -17.68
N GLY A 136 4.54 10.60 -18.22
CA GLY A 136 5.36 9.55 -17.60
C GLY A 136 5.92 9.98 -16.24
N SER A 137 6.41 11.22 -16.12
CA SER A 137 6.89 11.79 -14.85
C SER A 137 5.75 11.91 -13.83
N LEU A 138 4.58 12.40 -14.27
CA LEU A 138 3.39 12.49 -13.40
C LEU A 138 2.91 11.11 -12.95
N LEU A 139 2.90 10.10 -13.85
CA LEU A 139 2.54 8.72 -13.50
C LEU A 139 3.46 8.16 -12.41
N TRP A 140 4.76 8.42 -12.52
CA TRP A 140 5.71 7.96 -11.51
C TRP A 140 5.38 8.54 -10.13
N ILE A 141 5.12 9.85 -10.05
CA ILE A 141 4.77 10.53 -8.80
C ILE A 141 3.52 9.92 -8.16
N VAL A 142 2.46 9.71 -8.94
CA VAL A 142 1.17 9.25 -8.40
C VAL A 142 1.15 7.75 -8.10
N LEU A 143 2.02 6.97 -8.71
CA LEU A 143 2.18 5.55 -8.38
C LEU A 143 3.04 5.33 -7.13
N CYS A 144 4.00 6.22 -6.87
CA CYS A 144 4.89 6.08 -5.72
C CYS A 144 4.31 6.69 -4.44
N VAL A 145 3.74 7.90 -4.51
CA VAL A 145 3.35 8.66 -3.31
C VAL A 145 2.00 9.38 -3.46
N LEU A 146 1.80 10.19 -4.50
CA LEU A 146 0.62 11.05 -4.61
C LEU A 146 -0.58 10.33 -5.26
N GLY A 147 -0.97 9.18 -4.69
CA GLY A 147 -2.02 8.32 -5.21
C GLY A 147 -3.36 8.99 -5.46
N THR A 148 -3.69 10.04 -4.73
CA THR A 148 -4.95 10.79 -4.88
C THR A 148 -5.11 11.44 -6.25
N GLU A 149 -4.00 11.68 -6.97
CA GLU A 149 -4.01 12.26 -8.31
C GLU A 149 -3.96 11.21 -9.44
N LEU A 150 -3.96 9.91 -9.10
CA LEU A 150 -3.78 8.83 -10.06
C LEU A 150 -4.83 8.86 -11.19
N LEU A 151 -6.10 9.13 -10.88
CA LEU A 151 -7.16 9.13 -11.89
C LEU A 151 -6.97 10.25 -12.92
N ARG A 152 -6.57 11.45 -12.46
CA ARG A 152 -6.32 12.63 -13.33
C ARG A 152 -5.16 12.35 -14.28
N VAL A 153 -4.06 11.79 -13.75
CA VAL A 153 -2.88 11.47 -14.59
C VAL A 153 -3.19 10.34 -15.56
N LYS A 154 -3.97 9.33 -15.15
CA LYS A 154 -4.43 8.27 -16.08
C LYS A 154 -5.30 8.80 -17.20
N ASP A 155 -6.10 9.83 -16.96
CA ASP A 155 -6.90 10.44 -18.02
C ASP A 155 -6.01 11.14 -19.05
N LEU A 156 -4.96 11.83 -18.61
CA LEU A 156 -3.92 12.35 -19.50
C LEU A 156 -3.24 11.24 -20.32
N ALA A 157 -2.91 10.12 -19.67
CA ALA A 157 -2.23 9.01 -20.32
C ALA A 157 -3.01 8.40 -21.50
N LYS A 158 -4.35 8.46 -21.48
CA LYS A 158 -5.19 7.99 -22.62
C LYS A 158 -4.93 8.77 -23.90
N ARG A 159 -4.47 10.01 -23.80
CA ARG A 159 -4.25 10.96 -24.92
C ARG A 159 -2.83 10.95 -25.47
N CYS A 160 -1.92 10.11 -24.93
CA CYS A 160 -0.51 10.07 -25.30
C CYS A 160 -0.24 9.75 -26.78
N ASN A 161 -1.16 9.09 -27.49
CA ASN A 161 -0.96 8.74 -28.92
C ASN A 161 -1.39 9.83 -29.89
N SER A 162 -2.28 10.73 -29.46
CA SER A 162 -2.87 11.79 -30.32
C SER A 162 -3.17 13.05 -29.50
N TYR A 163 -2.15 13.54 -28.79
CA TYR A 163 -2.31 14.72 -27.94
C TYR A 163 -2.29 16.02 -28.74
N THR A 164 -3.00 17.02 -28.23
CA THR A 164 -3.04 18.39 -28.70
C THR A 164 -2.26 19.31 -27.75
N ILE A 165 -2.13 20.59 -28.14
CA ILE A 165 -1.55 21.61 -27.25
C ILE A 165 -2.43 21.85 -26.01
N GLU A 166 -3.76 21.67 -26.14
CA GLU A 166 -4.70 21.77 -25.03
C GLU A 166 -4.48 20.64 -24.02
N ASP A 167 -4.23 19.42 -24.51
CA ASP A 167 -3.89 18.28 -23.67
C ASP A 167 -2.60 18.51 -22.89
N TYR A 168 -1.61 19.16 -23.53
CA TYR A 168 -0.38 19.53 -22.85
C TYR A 168 -0.63 20.56 -21.74
N ASN A 169 -1.46 21.57 -22.02
CA ASN A 169 -1.86 22.57 -21.01
C ASN A 169 -2.63 21.94 -19.86
N ASP A 170 -3.46 20.93 -20.13
CA ASP A 170 -4.14 20.17 -19.08
C ASP A 170 -3.15 19.38 -18.23
N ALA A 171 -2.12 18.79 -18.82
CA ALA A 171 -1.06 18.11 -18.08
C ALA A 171 -0.27 19.08 -17.19
N LEU A 172 -0.03 20.32 -17.62
CA LEU A 172 0.59 21.36 -16.79
C LEU A 172 -0.30 21.75 -15.61
N LYS A 173 -1.63 21.87 -15.79
CA LYS A 173 -2.56 22.11 -14.67
C LYS A 173 -2.51 20.98 -13.64
N VAL A 174 -2.38 19.72 -14.09
CA VAL A 174 -2.22 18.58 -13.17
C VAL A 174 -0.85 18.64 -12.46
N LEU A 175 0.21 19.08 -13.14
CA LEU A 175 1.51 19.32 -12.52
C LEU A 175 1.40 20.41 -11.43
N ASP A 176 0.74 21.54 -11.71
CA ASP A 176 0.52 22.62 -10.71
C ASP A 176 -0.22 22.10 -9.47
N ARG A 177 -1.22 21.25 -9.66
CA ARG A 177 -1.91 20.60 -8.56
C ARG A 177 -0.98 19.65 -7.78
N ILE A 178 -0.17 18.86 -8.45
CA ILE A 178 0.84 18.00 -7.81
C ILE A 178 1.84 18.84 -7.01
N VAL A 179 2.25 20.01 -7.54
CA VAL A 179 3.11 20.96 -6.81
C VAL A 179 2.43 21.44 -5.52
N SER A 180 1.14 21.74 -5.54
CA SER A 180 0.40 22.12 -4.33
C SER A 180 0.35 21.03 -3.27
N LEU A 181 0.53 19.76 -3.67
CA LEU A 181 0.54 18.59 -2.80
C LEU A 181 1.96 18.06 -2.49
N LYS A 182 3.02 18.72 -2.94
CA LYS A 182 4.39 18.18 -2.87
C LYS A 182 4.89 17.91 -1.44
N HIS A 183 4.29 18.55 -0.44
CA HIS A 183 4.64 18.35 0.96
C HIS A 183 3.93 17.15 1.60
N TYR A 184 2.93 16.59 0.93
CA TYR A 184 2.32 15.35 1.35
C TYR A 184 3.28 14.17 1.14
N GLY A 185 3.11 13.16 1.99
CA GLY A 185 3.91 11.93 1.92
C GLY A 185 3.20 10.79 2.62
N ILE A 186 3.72 9.58 2.40
CA ILE A 186 3.28 8.40 3.12
C ILE A 186 4.09 8.33 4.41
N ILE A 187 3.42 8.35 5.57
CA ILE A 187 4.05 8.41 6.88
C ILE A 187 3.80 7.13 7.64
N PHE A 188 4.89 6.49 8.05
CA PHE A 188 4.89 5.34 8.94
C PHE A 188 5.32 5.79 10.33
N ARG A 189 4.57 5.36 11.37
CA ARG A 189 4.87 5.67 12.77
C ARG A 189 5.10 4.39 13.55
N ARG A 190 6.16 4.37 14.37
CA ARG A 190 6.41 3.26 15.30
C ARG A 190 5.23 3.11 16.26
N GLY A 191 4.85 1.86 16.56
CA GLY A 191 3.75 1.59 17.46
C GLY A 191 2.35 1.78 16.87
N GLY A 192 2.22 1.94 15.54
CA GLY A 192 0.90 2.02 14.89
C GLY A 192 0.08 3.24 15.29
N ALA A 193 0.74 4.36 15.67
CA ALA A 193 0.09 5.59 16.15
C ALA A 193 -0.73 6.34 15.06
N ASN A 194 -0.87 5.76 13.88
CA ASN A 194 -1.76 6.29 12.86
C ASN A 194 -3.21 6.03 13.27
N LYS A 195 -4.04 7.07 13.26
CA LYS A 195 -5.46 6.93 13.59
C LYS A 195 -6.14 5.99 12.59
N GLU A 196 -6.76 4.95 13.09
CA GLU A 196 -7.66 4.13 12.27
C GLU A 196 -8.87 4.99 11.91
N PHE A 197 -9.12 5.13 10.61
CA PHE A 197 -10.36 5.72 10.13
C PHE A 197 -11.41 4.61 10.02
N ILE A 198 -12.45 4.70 10.83
CA ILE A 198 -13.66 3.88 10.70
C ILE A 198 -14.67 4.73 9.92
N PRO A 199 -15.12 4.28 8.73
CA PRO A 199 -16.14 4.98 7.98
C PRO A 199 -17.39 5.22 8.81
N SER A 200 -18.00 6.38 8.67
CA SER A 200 -19.26 6.70 9.32
C SER A 200 -20.32 5.68 8.91
N LYS A 201 -20.94 5.03 9.89
CA LYS A 201 -22.12 4.21 9.62
C LYS A 201 -23.27 5.16 9.32
N THR A 202 -23.84 5.09 8.14
CA THR A 202 -25.02 5.88 7.81
C THR A 202 -26.15 5.54 8.76
N ARG A 203 -26.83 6.57 9.26
CA ARG A 203 -28.21 6.43 9.71
C ARG A 203 -29.05 6.00 8.49
N LEU A 204 -29.21 4.70 8.28
CA LEU A 204 -30.33 4.21 7.48
C LEU A 204 -31.58 4.72 8.18
N GLY A 205 -32.34 5.59 7.51
CA GLY A 205 -33.59 6.12 8.05
C GLY A 205 -34.51 4.98 8.47
N GLY A 206 -34.71 4.83 9.76
CA GLY A 206 -35.57 3.82 10.37
C GLY A 206 -34.87 3.05 11.50
N GLY A 207 -34.90 3.60 12.69
CA GLY A 207 -34.90 3.00 13.99
C GLY A 207 -34.14 1.68 14.18
N LEU A 208 -32.82 1.76 14.30
CA LEU A 208 -32.03 0.80 15.08
C LEU A 208 -31.15 1.65 15.99
N GLU A 209 -31.72 1.96 17.15
CA GLU A 209 -30.96 2.45 18.30
C GLU A 209 -30.00 1.35 18.77
N ASN A 210 -28.78 1.75 19.12
CA ASN A 210 -27.77 0.95 19.83
C ASN A 210 -27.22 -0.28 19.11
N THR A 211 -26.31 -0.05 18.13
CA THR A 211 -25.38 -1.12 17.67
C THR A 211 -23.95 -0.90 18.13
N ASP A 212 -23.67 0.12 18.94
CA ASP A 212 -22.31 0.35 19.47
C ASP A 212 -21.92 -0.70 20.53
N GLU A 213 -22.87 -1.36 21.17
CA GLU A 213 -22.61 -2.47 22.11
C GLU A 213 -22.35 -3.82 21.41
N TYR A 214 -22.80 -3.98 20.16
CA TYR A 214 -22.72 -5.31 19.51
C TYR A 214 -21.35 -5.61 18.87
N ILE A 215 -20.52 -4.60 18.64
CA ILE A 215 -19.18 -4.77 18.04
C ILE A 215 -18.13 -5.10 19.10
N TYR A 216 -18.37 -4.72 20.35
CA TYR A 216 -17.47 -5.03 21.46
C TYR A 216 -17.71 -6.40 22.10
N SER A 217 -18.86 -7.06 21.86
CA SER A 217 -19.23 -8.29 22.57
C SER A 217 -18.91 -9.60 21.84
N ILE A 218 -18.50 -9.60 20.58
CA ILE A 218 -18.19 -10.83 19.82
C ILE A 218 -16.69 -11.13 19.75
N GLY A 219 -15.80 -10.19 20.13
CA GLY A 219 -14.34 -10.35 20.05
C GLY A 219 -13.60 -10.57 21.36
N ASP A 220 -14.21 -10.31 22.52
CA ASP A 220 -13.42 -10.07 23.73
C ASP A 220 -13.67 -11.03 24.91
N GLN A 221 -14.45 -12.09 24.78
CA GLN A 221 -14.69 -12.95 25.93
C GLN A 221 -14.35 -14.45 25.77
N GLY A 222 -13.76 -14.88 24.65
CA GLY A 222 -13.51 -16.30 24.39
C GLY A 222 -12.05 -16.76 24.46
N HIS A 223 -11.06 -15.91 24.24
CA HIS A 223 -9.67 -16.34 24.10
C HIS A 223 -8.62 -15.54 24.87
N ALA A 224 -8.99 -14.49 25.60
CA ALA A 224 -8.02 -13.73 26.38
C ALA A 224 -7.46 -14.49 27.59
N ASN A 225 -8.25 -15.41 28.15
CA ASN A 225 -7.87 -16.12 29.38
C ASN A 225 -7.02 -17.39 29.16
N GLU A 226 -6.96 -17.95 27.96
CA GLU A 226 -6.12 -19.13 27.69
C GLU A 226 -4.70 -18.83 27.21
N LEU A 227 -4.41 -17.58 26.81
CA LEU A 227 -3.08 -17.17 26.38
C LEU A 227 -2.21 -16.57 27.49
N GLU A 228 -2.80 -16.21 28.64
CA GLU A 228 -2.03 -15.63 29.77
C GLU A 228 -1.35 -16.69 30.66
N GLU A 229 -1.80 -17.94 30.67
CA GLU A 229 -1.21 -18.95 31.56
C GLU A 229 -0.02 -19.74 30.98
N ASN A 230 0.21 -19.73 29.66
CA ASN A 230 1.22 -20.61 29.04
C ASN A 230 2.51 -19.93 28.56
N ASN A 231 2.71 -18.63 28.73
CA ASN A 231 3.91 -17.91 28.27
C ASN A 231 4.66 -17.13 29.35
N LEU A 232 4.50 -17.46 30.62
CA LEU A 232 5.39 -16.93 31.67
C LEU A 232 6.69 -17.76 31.71
N TYR A 233 7.58 -17.57 30.77
CA TYR A 233 8.98 -17.92 30.99
C TYR A 233 9.56 -16.96 32.03
N LYS A 234 10.00 -17.51 33.15
CA LYS A 234 10.75 -16.80 34.19
C LYS A 234 11.98 -16.13 33.57
N LEU A 235 11.88 -14.85 33.32
CA LEU A 235 13.01 -13.98 33.00
C LEU A 235 13.68 -13.61 34.33
N THR A 236 14.72 -14.34 34.71
CA THR A 236 15.64 -13.93 35.75
C THR A 236 16.81 -13.19 35.08
N GLU A 237 16.98 -11.91 35.45
CA GLU A 237 18.08 -11.02 35.08
C GLU A 237 18.02 -10.41 33.67
N ILE A 238 17.13 -9.43 33.51
CA ILE A 238 17.15 -8.49 32.40
C ILE A 238 17.44 -7.09 32.99
N ASP A 239 18.37 -6.35 32.41
CA ASP A 239 18.65 -4.98 32.85
C ASP A 239 17.46 -4.04 32.60
N ASP A 240 17.40 -2.93 33.35
CA ASP A 240 16.25 -1.99 33.30
C ASP A 240 16.01 -1.40 31.90
N ALA A 241 17.05 -1.24 31.08
CA ALA A 241 16.93 -0.73 29.72
C ALA A 241 16.27 -1.76 28.78
N THR A 242 16.61 -3.03 28.94
CA THR A 242 15.98 -4.14 28.20
C THR A 242 14.54 -4.36 28.67
N LEU A 243 14.28 -4.15 29.98
CA LEU A 243 12.93 -4.24 30.55
C LEU A 243 12.02 -3.13 30.02
N ASP A 244 12.53 -1.92 29.81
CA ASP A 244 11.77 -0.83 29.20
C ASP A 244 11.48 -1.08 27.71
N ILE A 245 12.41 -1.67 26.98
CA ILE A 245 12.17 -2.11 25.60
C ILE A 245 11.10 -3.22 25.55
N VAL A 246 11.17 -4.19 26.47
CA VAL A 246 10.16 -5.27 26.56
C VAL A 246 8.81 -4.72 26.99
N LYS A 247 8.76 -3.75 27.93
CA LYS A 247 7.50 -3.07 28.31
C LYS A 247 6.93 -2.24 27.14
N VAL A 248 7.76 -1.51 26.40
CA VAL A 248 7.33 -0.77 25.20
C VAL A 248 6.83 -1.74 24.12
N LEU A 249 7.40 -2.94 24.02
CA LEU A 249 6.94 -3.98 23.10
C LEU A 249 5.70 -4.72 23.61
N ALA A 250 5.53 -4.89 24.93
CA ALA A 250 4.36 -5.53 25.55
C ALA A 250 3.16 -4.59 25.66
N ASP A 251 3.40 -3.27 25.80
CA ASP A 251 2.34 -2.25 25.79
C ASP A 251 1.82 -1.93 24.38
N THR A 252 2.38 -2.60 23.35
CA THR A 252 1.85 -2.62 21.99
C THR A 252 0.66 -3.57 21.88
N ASN A 253 -0.37 -3.33 22.65
CA ASN A 253 -1.74 -3.69 22.28
C ASN A 253 -2.21 -2.81 21.10
N THR A 254 -1.27 -2.44 20.23
CA THR A 254 -1.52 -1.74 18.98
C THR A 254 -2.19 -2.76 18.07
N ARG A 255 -3.53 -2.67 18.00
CA ARG A 255 -4.31 -3.39 16.99
C ARG A 255 -3.68 -3.10 15.61
N PHE A 256 -3.03 -4.09 15.07
CA PHE A 256 -2.55 -4.04 13.69
C PHE A 256 -3.77 -4.03 12.78
N THR A 257 -4.11 -2.86 12.25
CA THR A 257 -5.32 -2.70 11.43
C THR A 257 -5.02 -2.96 9.97
N LYS A 258 -5.86 -3.76 9.34
CA LYS A 258 -5.81 -4.08 7.91
C LYS A 258 -7.13 -3.67 7.27
N VAL A 259 -7.10 -2.65 6.43
CA VAL A 259 -8.30 -2.06 5.83
C VAL A 259 -8.13 -1.97 4.31
N ALA A 260 -9.19 -2.18 3.56
CA ALA A 260 -9.22 -1.97 2.12
C ALA A 260 -10.55 -1.34 1.69
N TYR A 261 -10.53 -0.66 0.54
CA TYR A 261 -11.73 -0.09 -0.07
C TYR A 261 -11.76 -0.48 -1.54
N SER A 262 -12.95 -0.79 -2.05
CA SER A 262 -13.17 -1.04 -3.48
C SER A 262 -14.41 -0.32 -3.98
N ASP A 263 -14.32 0.25 -5.16
CA ASP A 263 -15.39 0.95 -5.86
C ASP A 263 -15.31 0.69 -7.37
N ALA A 264 -16.43 0.85 -8.08
CA ALA A 264 -16.46 0.77 -9.52
C ALA A 264 -17.22 1.92 -10.16
N SER A 265 -16.62 2.56 -11.15
CA SER A 265 -17.36 3.46 -12.05
C SER A 265 -17.88 2.66 -13.26
N PHE A 266 -19.21 2.52 -13.35
CA PHE A 266 -19.87 1.66 -14.35
C PHE A 266 -19.89 2.30 -15.74
N ALA A 267 -19.60 1.49 -16.77
CA ALA A 267 -19.79 1.79 -18.19
C ALA A 267 -19.21 3.14 -18.66
N VAL A 268 -17.96 3.43 -18.30
CA VAL A 268 -17.29 4.71 -18.58
C VAL A 268 -16.81 4.79 -20.03
N GLY A 269 -17.04 5.97 -20.67
CA GLY A 269 -16.54 6.31 -21.99
C GLY A 269 -17.18 5.50 -23.12
N GLU A 270 -16.56 5.55 -24.30
CA GLU A 270 -17.08 4.93 -25.54
C GLU A 270 -17.10 3.41 -25.47
N THR A 271 -16.08 2.82 -24.84
CA THR A 271 -15.94 1.34 -24.75
C THR A 271 -16.89 0.71 -23.74
N LYS A 272 -17.62 1.50 -22.96
CA LYS A 272 -18.54 1.04 -21.90
C LYS A 272 -17.91 0.08 -20.90
N GLN A 273 -16.58 0.05 -20.80
CA GLN A 273 -15.88 -0.72 -19.78
C GLN A 273 -15.84 0.07 -18.48
N SER A 274 -16.10 -0.61 -17.38
CA SER A 274 -16.06 -0.03 -16.04
C SER A 274 -14.63 0.20 -15.56
N ILE A 275 -14.47 1.08 -14.57
CA ILE A 275 -13.19 1.33 -13.89
C ILE A 275 -13.28 0.78 -12.48
N THR A 276 -12.31 -0.01 -12.10
CA THR A 276 -12.11 -0.47 -10.72
C THR A 276 -11.16 0.46 -10.00
N GLY A 277 -11.56 0.96 -8.83
CA GLY A 277 -10.71 1.62 -7.85
C GLY A 277 -10.51 0.73 -6.63
N PHE A 278 -9.30 0.72 -6.10
CA PHE A 278 -9.02 0.03 -4.85
C PHE A 278 -7.88 0.71 -4.08
N ILE A 279 -7.89 0.51 -2.77
CA ILE A 279 -6.79 0.86 -1.87
C ILE A 279 -6.69 -0.18 -0.76
N VAL A 280 -5.46 -0.56 -0.41
CA VAL A 280 -5.15 -1.43 0.73
C VAL A 280 -4.28 -0.64 1.70
N MET A 281 -4.68 -0.63 2.96
CA MET A 281 -4.02 0.12 4.03
C MET A 281 -3.65 -0.81 5.19
N ILE A 282 -2.50 -0.55 5.80
CA ILE A 282 -2.04 -1.20 7.02
C ILE A 282 -1.75 -0.13 8.06
N ASN A 283 -2.34 -0.23 9.23
CA ASN A 283 -2.24 0.77 10.31
C ASN A 283 -2.55 2.20 9.84
N GLY A 284 -3.58 2.35 8.98
CA GLY A 284 -3.97 3.63 8.41
C GLY A 284 -3.03 4.16 7.32
N VAL A 285 -1.98 3.42 6.94
CA VAL A 285 -1.04 3.81 5.88
C VAL A 285 -1.43 3.15 4.56
N PRO A 286 -1.58 3.90 3.46
CA PRO A 286 -1.80 3.31 2.15
C PRO A 286 -0.56 2.55 1.69
N ILE A 287 -0.71 1.25 1.45
CA ILE A 287 0.37 0.38 0.99
C ILE A 287 0.26 0.10 -0.50
N LEU A 288 -0.98 -0.02 -0.99
CA LEU A 288 -1.24 -0.35 -2.38
C LEU A 288 -2.54 0.32 -2.83
N TRP A 289 -2.53 0.94 -3.99
CA TRP A 289 -3.71 1.57 -4.59
C TRP A 289 -3.70 1.43 -6.10
N GLY A 290 -4.87 1.56 -6.70
CA GLY A 290 -4.96 1.46 -8.14
C GLY A 290 -6.28 1.90 -8.73
N SER A 291 -6.20 2.28 -9.99
CA SER A 291 -7.33 2.56 -10.86
C SER A 291 -7.17 1.69 -12.11
N LEU A 292 -8.02 0.72 -12.32
CA LEU A 292 -7.88 -0.26 -13.40
C LEU A 292 -9.12 -0.29 -14.28
N LYS A 293 -8.92 -0.26 -15.60
CA LYS A 293 -10.00 -0.51 -16.53
C LYS A 293 -10.37 -1.99 -16.47
N GLN A 294 -11.66 -2.31 -16.32
CA GLN A 294 -12.12 -3.70 -16.31
C GLN A 294 -11.95 -4.32 -17.69
N THR A 295 -11.46 -5.55 -17.75
CA THR A 295 -11.20 -6.27 -19.00
C THR A 295 -12.48 -6.80 -19.65
N ILE A 296 -13.57 -6.88 -18.91
CA ILE A 296 -14.89 -7.32 -19.35
C ILE A 296 -15.88 -6.17 -19.31
N VAL A 297 -16.83 -6.20 -20.21
CA VAL A 297 -18.03 -5.35 -20.14
C VAL A 297 -19.07 -6.10 -19.33
N VAL A 298 -19.58 -5.46 -18.31
CA VAL A 298 -20.61 -6.00 -17.43
C VAL A 298 -21.94 -5.28 -17.69
N ASP A 299 -23.03 -5.94 -17.36
CA ASP A 299 -24.40 -5.52 -17.66
C ASP A 299 -25.05 -4.65 -16.56
N SER A 300 -24.41 -4.56 -15.39
CA SER A 300 -24.97 -3.84 -14.23
C SER A 300 -23.90 -3.21 -13.37
N THR A 301 -24.28 -2.17 -12.62
CA THR A 301 -23.43 -1.56 -11.60
C THR A 301 -23.01 -2.58 -10.54
N CYS A 302 -23.94 -3.43 -10.12
CA CYS A 302 -23.64 -4.49 -9.14
C CYS A 302 -22.54 -5.45 -9.63
N SER A 303 -22.59 -5.84 -10.93
CA SER A 303 -21.56 -6.68 -11.55
C SER A 303 -20.22 -5.96 -11.61
N ALA A 304 -20.21 -4.65 -11.92
CA ALA A 304 -18.99 -3.84 -11.91
C ALA A 304 -18.35 -3.75 -10.52
N GLU A 305 -19.17 -3.49 -9.48
CA GLU A 305 -18.73 -3.45 -8.08
C GLU A 305 -18.15 -4.79 -7.63
N TYR A 306 -18.77 -5.88 -8.04
CA TYR A 306 -18.29 -7.20 -7.67
C TYR A 306 -16.97 -7.56 -8.36
N VAL A 307 -16.77 -7.12 -9.60
CA VAL A 307 -15.47 -7.22 -10.29
C VAL A 307 -14.42 -6.41 -9.55
N ALA A 308 -14.76 -5.19 -9.09
CA ALA A 308 -13.86 -4.35 -8.30
C ALA A 308 -13.49 -5.03 -6.97
N ALA A 309 -14.47 -5.57 -6.26
CA ALA A 309 -14.23 -6.33 -5.04
C ALA A 309 -13.30 -7.53 -5.27
N SER A 310 -13.46 -8.26 -6.39
CA SER A 310 -12.59 -9.37 -6.76
C SER A 310 -11.13 -8.94 -7.00
N VAL A 311 -10.93 -7.78 -7.63
CA VAL A 311 -9.59 -7.21 -7.84
C VAL A 311 -8.99 -6.83 -6.49
N CYS A 312 -9.73 -6.12 -5.64
CA CYS A 312 -9.29 -5.72 -4.31
C CYS A 312 -8.90 -6.92 -3.45
N CYS A 313 -9.71 -7.98 -3.43
CA CYS A 313 -9.40 -9.23 -2.74
C CYS A 313 -8.06 -9.83 -3.18
N LYS A 314 -7.74 -9.82 -4.48
CA LYS A 314 -6.45 -10.30 -4.98
C LYS A 314 -5.29 -9.45 -4.45
N GLN A 315 -5.46 -8.13 -4.40
CA GLN A 315 -4.45 -7.22 -3.85
C GLN A 315 -4.26 -7.42 -2.35
N ILE A 316 -5.35 -7.64 -1.61
CA ILE A 316 -5.31 -8.00 -0.19
C ILE A 316 -4.49 -9.29 0.00
N MET A 317 -4.76 -10.35 -0.75
CA MET A 317 -4.05 -11.62 -0.62
C MET A 317 -2.56 -11.47 -0.98
N GLN A 318 -2.24 -10.67 -1.99
CA GLN A 318 -0.85 -10.35 -2.33
C GLN A 318 -0.13 -9.62 -1.19
N THR A 319 -0.79 -8.62 -0.60
CA THR A 319 -0.26 -7.87 0.55
C THR A 319 -0.09 -8.79 1.77
N GLU A 320 -1.06 -9.66 2.03
CA GLU A 320 -0.99 -10.63 3.14
C GLU A 320 0.21 -11.59 2.99
N ASN A 321 0.43 -12.12 1.79
CA ASN A 321 1.59 -12.98 1.54
C ASN A 321 2.92 -12.25 1.80
N MET A 322 2.99 -10.95 1.49
CA MET A 322 4.18 -10.13 1.77
C MET A 322 4.34 -9.92 3.29
N VAL A 323 3.26 -9.62 3.99
CA VAL A 323 3.24 -9.46 5.45
C VAL A 323 3.66 -10.75 6.15
N GLN A 324 3.17 -11.90 5.67
CA GLN A 324 3.58 -13.22 6.19
C GLN A 324 5.05 -13.53 5.90
N PHE A 325 5.56 -13.18 4.73
CA PHE A 325 6.98 -13.34 4.42
C PHE A 325 7.86 -12.52 5.38
N LEU A 326 7.40 -11.36 5.80
CA LEU A 326 8.05 -10.53 6.83
C LEU A 326 7.85 -11.08 8.26
N ASP A 327 7.15 -12.20 8.41
CA ASP A 327 6.81 -12.81 9.71
C ASP A 327 6.02 -11.88 10.64
N PHE A 328 5.24 -10.98 10.03
CA PHE A 328 4.25 -10.20 10.77
C PHE A 328 2.96 -11.01 10.86
N THR A 329 2.69 -11.57 12.01
CA THR A 329 1.41 -12.25 12.25
C THR A 329 0.37 -11.23 12.69
N CYS A 330 -0.69 -11.11 11.90
CA CYS A 330 -1.88 -10.38 12.29
C CYS A 330 -3.09 -11.29 12.11
N PRO A 331 -3.67 -11.81 13.20
CA PRO A 331 -4.78 -12.77 13.12
C PRO A 331 -6.09 -12.13 12.66
N GLN A 332 -6.19 -10.80 12.67
CA GLN A 332 -7.41 -10.10 12.28
C GLN A 332 -7.61 -10.12 10.76
N PRO A 333 -8.84 -10.38 10.27
CA PRO A 333 -9.14 -10.29 8.85
C PRO A 333 -8.98 -8.85 8.33
N TYR A 334 -8.77 -8.70 7.02
CA TYR A 334 -8.93 -7.39 6.38
C TYR A 334 -10.38 -6.95 6.45
N ARG A 335 -10.63 -5.72 6.90
CA ARG A 335 -11.93 -5.07 6.71
C ARG A 335 -11.94 -4.42 5.33
N MET A 336 -12.73 -4.96 4.43
CA MET A 336 -12.90 -4.41 3.08
C MET A 336 -14.23 -3.69 2.98
N TYR A 337 -14.17 -2.42 2.59
CA TYR A 337 -15.34 -1.55 2.47
C TYR A 337 -15.81 -1.44 1.03
N THR A 338 -17.13 -1.46 0.84
CA THR A 338 -17.82 -1.17 -0.43
C THR A 338 -19.06 -0.31 -0.16
N ASP A 339 -19.42 0.58 -1.06
CA ASP A 339 -20.68 1.33 -0.99
C ASP A 339 -21.87 0.61 -1.66
N SER A 340 -21.60 -0.58 -2.23
CA SER A 340 -22.60 -1.41 -2.88
C SER A 340 -23.23 -2.42 -1.93
N GLN A 341 -24.41 -2.12 -1.41
CA GLN A 341 -25.18 -3.07 -0.61
C GLN A 341 -25.53 -4.35 -1.37
N ALA A 342 -25.66 -4.27 -2.70
CA ALA A 342 -25.92 -5.44 -3.55
C ALA A 342 -24.68 -6.35 -3.59
N CYS A 343 -23.48 -5.79 -3.76
CA CYS A 343 -22.22 -6.51 -3.69
C CYS A 343 -22.08 -7.24 -2.34
N LEU A 344 -22.33 -6.54 -1.22
CA LEU A 344 -22.29 -7.09 0.12
C LEU A 344 -23.21 -8.30 0.27
N LYS A 345 -24.49 -8.16 -0.15
CA LYS A 345 -25.48 -9.25 -0.05
C LYS A 345 -25.12 -10.47 -0.87
N ILE A 346 -24.48 -10.29 -2.04
CA ILE A 346 -24.04 -11.40 -2.89
C ILE A 346 -22.84 -12.11 -2.28
N ALA A 347 -21.88 -11.37 -1.76
CA ALA A 347 -20.69 -11.95 -1.14
C ALA A 347 -21.00 -12.78 0.10
N THR A 348 -22.00 -12.37 0.89
CA THR A 348 -22.35 -13.01 2.17
C THR A 348 -23.48 -14.04 2.08
N ASN A 349 -24.39 -13.95 1.07
CA ASN A 349 -25.60 -14.79 1.00
C ASN A 349 -25.67 -15.64 -0.28
N ALA A 350 -25.69 -16.97 -0.10
CA ALA A 350 -25.74 -17.94 -1.20
C ALA A 350 -27.00 -17.89 -2.08
N SER A 351 -28.14 -17.47 -1.51
CA SER A 351 -29.44 -17.52 -2.22
C SER A 351 -29.57 -16.51 -3.37
N LYS A 352 -28.66 -15.52 -3.44
CA LYS A 352 -28.70 -14.45 -4.47
C LYS A 352 -27.76 -14.65 -5.66
N LEU A 353 -27.07 -15.78 -5.75
CA LEU A 353 -26.17 -16.13 -6.85
C LEU A 353 -26.85 -16.15 -8.24
N GLY A 354 -28.19 -16.30 -8.29
CA GLY A 354 -28.92 -16.33 -9.56
C GLY A 354 -28.83 -15.06 -10.40
N MET A 355 -28.58 -13.90 -9.78
CA MET A 355 -28.52 -12.61 -10.48
C MET A 355 -27.21 -12.35 -11.23
N VAL A 356 -26.22 -13.22 -11.09
CA VAL A 356 -24.84 -12.94 -11.50
C VAL A 356 -24.11 -14.18 -12.04
N ARG A 357 -24.87 -15.15 -12.58
CA ARG A 357 -24.35 -16.44 -13.10
C ARG A 357 -23.25 -16.32 -14.15
N HIS A 358 -23.23 -15.25 -14.93
CA HIS A 358 -22.23 -15.04 -16.00
C HIS A 358 -20.86 -14.53 -15.49
N LEU A 359 -20.72 -14.27 -14.19
CA LEU A 359 -19.45 -13.86 -13.57
C LEU A 359 -18.82 -14.98 -12.70
N GLU A 360 -19.21 -16.21 -12.90
CA GLU A 360 -19.02 -17.37 -12.03
C GLU A 360 -17.70 -17.47 -11.25
N ILE A 361 -16.54 -17.46 -11.92
CA ILE A 361 -15.24 -17.70 -11.26
C ILE A 361 -14.86 -16.57 -10.31
N ARG A 362 -15.14 -15.30 -10.69
CA ARG A 362 -14.80 -14.14 -9.85
C ARG A 362 -15.67 -14.03 -8.62
N TYR A 363 -16.93 -14.48 -8.70
CA TYR A 363 -17.82 -14.56 -7.55
C TYR A 363 -17.34 -15.60 -6.55
N HIS A 364 -16.94 -16.74 -7.03
CA HIS A 364 -16.40 -17.78 -6.16
C HIS A 364 -15.18 -17.29 -5.41
N LEU A 365 -14.27 -16.51 -6.03
CA LEU A 365 -13.09 -15.98 -5.39
C LEU A 365 -13.43 -15.07 -4.21
N VAL A 366 -14.24 -14.02 -4.40
CA VAL A 366 -14.61 -13.10 -3.31
C VAL A 366 -15.26 -13.84 -2.17
N ARG A 367 -16.22 -14.70 -2.51
CA ARG A 367 -16.95 -15.51 -1.53
C ARG A 367 -16.04 -16.49 -0.78
N CYS A 368 -15.13 -17.18 -1.47
CA CYS A 368 -14.16 -18.06 -0.82
C CYS A 368 -13.29 -17.31 0.18
N ILE A 369 -12.81 -16.11 -0.20
CA ILE A 369 -11.95 -15.29 0.66
C ILE A 369 -12.73 -14.76 1.88
N VAL A 370 -14.00 -14.36 1.70
CA VAL A 370 -14.87 -13.93 2.81
C VAL A 370 -15.20 -15.11 3.73
N LEU A 371 -15.58 -16.25 3.16
CA LEU A 371 -15.93 -17.45 3.95
C LEU A 371 -14.73 -18.08 4.66
N SER A 372 -13.51 -17.93 4.12
CA SER A 372 -12.28 -18.37 4.80
C SER A 372 -11.87 -17.47 5.97
N GLY A 373 -12.59 -16.35 6.21
CA GLY A 373 -12.29 -15.43 7.30
C GLY A 373 -11.09 -14.52 7.03
N ASN A 374 -10.50 -14.51 5.82
CA ASN A 374 -9.37 -13.62 5.49
C ASN A 374 -9.82 -12.18 5.24
N VAL A 375 -11.07 -11.97 4.85
CA VAL A 375 -11.68 -10.67 4.59
C VAL A 375 -13.07 -10.60 5.19
N THR A 376 -13.37 -9.52 5.89
CA THR A 376 -14.73 -9.14 6.29
C THR A 376 -15.19 -8.03 5.36
N LEU A 377 -16.31 -8.22 4.66
CA LEU A 377 -16.87 -7.20 3.77
C LEU A 377 -17.89 -6.36 4.52
N GLU A 378 -17.70 -5.04 4.51
CA GLU A 378 -18.52 -4.09 5.26
C GLU A 378 -19.04 -2.98 4.34
N TYR A 379 -20.17 -2.37 4.72
CA TYR A 379 -20.72 -1.22 4.01
C TYR A 379 -20.03 0.07 4.44
N CYS A 380 -19.74 0.92 3.46
CA CYS A 380 -19.23 2.28 3.65
C CYS A 380 -20.11 3.26 2.90
N ILE A 381 -20.38 4.42 3.48
CA ILE A 381 -21.09 5.50 2.75
C ILE A 381 -20.18 6.08 1.66
N THR A 382 -20.79 6.53 0.56
CA THR A 382 -20.05 7.07 -0.58
C THR A 382 -19.15 8.26 -0.21
N GLU A 383 -19.56 9.11 0.73
CA GLU A 383 -18.77 10.25 1.21
C GLU A 383 -17.46 9.84 1.87
N ASP A 384 -17.39 8.63 2.38
CA ASP A 384 -16.23 8.05 3.08
C ASP A 384 -15.46 7.03 2.24
N MET A 385 -15.92 6.75 1.02
CA MET A 385 -15.34 5.78 0.11
C MET A 385 -14.00 6.27 -0.46
N LEU A 386 -12.89 5.87 0.12
CA LEU A 386 -11.54 6.22 -0.38
C LEU A 386 -11.28 5.76 -1.81
N ALA A 387 -11.89 4.66 -2.23
CA ALA A 387 -11.73 4.13 -3.58
C ALA A 387 -12.35 5.03 -4.67
N ASP A 388 -13.24 5.97 -4.30
CA ASP A 388 -13.79 6.98 -5.21
C ASP A 388 -12.72 7.83 -5.89
N LEU A 389 -11.61 8.10 -5.20
CA LEU A 389 -10.46 8.82 -5.75
C LEU A 389 -9.85 8.15 -6.99
N PHE A 390 -10.12 6.86 -7.18
CA PHE A 390 -9.55 6.04 -8.25
C PHE A 390 -10.55 5.68 -9.35
N THR A 391 -11.83 6.04 -9.19
CA THR A 391 -12.90 5.68 -10.12
C THR A 391 -13.61 6.86 -10.76
N LYS A 392 -13.74 7.97 -10.03
CA LYS A 392 -14.49 9.16 -10.47
C LYS A 392 -13.84 10.46 -9.99
N ILE A 393 -14.10 11.54 -10.71
CA ILE A 393 -13.73 12.89 -10.26
C ILE A 393 -14.75 13.30 -9.21
N VAL A 394 -14.29 13.43 -7.96
CA VAL A 394 -15.12 13.81 -6.82
C VAL A 394 -15.23 15.31 -6.68
N THR A 395 -16.22 15.80 -5.91
CA THR A 395 -16.36 17.23 -5.61
C THR A 395 -15.17 17.75 -4.82
N SER A 396 -14.88 19.06 -4.89
CA SER A 396 -13.74 19.67 -4.18
C SER A 396 -13.78 19.41 -2.67
N ALA A 397 -14.95 19.41 -2.04
CA ALA A 397 -15.10 19.14 -0.62
C ALA A 397 -14.78 17.67 -0.29
N GLN A 398 -15.29 16.74 -1.09
CA GLN A 398 -15.00 15.30 -0.94
C GLN A 398 -13.53 15.00 -1.25
N ASP A 399 -12.99 15.61 -2.31
CA ASP A 399 -11.58 15.47 -2.69
C ASP A 399 -10.64 15.85 -1.52
N LYS A 400 -10.85 17.03 -0.92
CA LYS A 400 -10.09 17.47 0.25
C LYS A 400 -10.22 16.50 1.43
N ARG A 401 -11.45 16.06 1.73
CA ARG A 401 -11.72 15.12 2.84
C ARG A 401 -11.03 13.77 2.62
N LEU A 402 -11.16 13.18 1.43
CA LEU A 402 -10.55 11.89 1.12
C LEU A 402 -9.02 11.98 0.99
N THR A 403 -8.49 13.11 0.49
CA THR A 403 -7.04 13.36 0.45
C THR A 403 -6.44 13.39 1.86
N ILE A 404 -7.04 14.11 2.80
CA ILE A 404 -6.60 14.14 4.19
C ILE A 404 -6.59 12.70 4.77
N ARG A 405 -7.62 11.91 4.50
CA ARG A 405 -7.70 10.52 4.97
C ARG A 405 -6.68 9.61 4.31
N PHE A 406 -6.44 9.78 3.03
CA PHE A 406 -5.42 8.99 2.31
C PHE A 406 -4.04 9.20 2.95
N TYR A 407 -3.68 10.41 3.29
CA TYR A 407 -2.39 10.75 3.91
C TYR A 407 -2.40 10.72 5.45
N ASN A 408 -3.52 10.30 6.06
CA ASN A 408 -3.67 10.15 7.51
C ASN A 408 -3.29 11.41 8.30
N ASP A 409 -3.98 12.52 8.00
CA ASP A 409 -3.78 13.83 8.65
C ASP A 409 -2.35 14.39 8.55
N CYS A 410 -1.60 14.05 7.51
CA CYS A 410 -0.29 14.61 7.26
C CYS A 410 -0.35 16.07 6.80
N VAL A 411 -1.03 16.92 7.57
CA VAL A 411 -0.80 18.35 7.52
C VAL A 411 0.38 18.61 8.44
N MET A 412 1.55 18.86 7.86
CA MET A 412 2.61 19.51 8.61
C MET A 412 2.21 20.99 8.76
N ASP A 413 2.01 21.41 9.99
CA ASP A 413 2.00 22.82 10.35
C ASP A 413 3.33 23.49 9.98
#